data_7b2c07b0af726dda0a4241cc9c6fca40
#
_entry.id   7b2c07b0af726dda0a4241cc9c6fca40
#
_cell.length_a   1.000
_cell.length_b   1.000
_cell.length_c   1.000
_cell.angle_alpha   90.00
_cell.angle_beta   90.00
_cell.angle_gamma   90.00
#
_symmetry.space_group_name_H-M   'P 1'
#
loop_
_entity.id
_entity.type
_entity.pdbx_description
1 polymer ?
#
loop_
_entity_poly.entity_id
_entity_poly.type
_entity_poly.pdbx_seq_one_letter_code
_entity_poly.pdbx_strand_id
1 'polypeptide(L)'
;MHSPISIAESPSLSEAGKHRLLSKFGEPFFVARWDRAVFINYRADPASLQREVPFPLDLREGDAFVSIVAFTLVRMRPRLGGRLAEWLVSPIATHEFLNVRTYVRYRGEPGIFFLAEWLPNRLSVFLGPRTFGLPYRFGQLRYAHDRAGDSLSGMIQAPEGRLSYKAAAVETPCVPSEPGSVTEFMLERYTAFTQRGRRRRLFRIWHQPWPQSPITCDVPDTSLIAGTGDWWKTAQLVSANYSPGVEVWMGRPHRIRD
;
A
#
# COMPACT_ATOMS: atom_id res chain seq x y z
N MET A 1 -12.72 46.74 -18.09
CA MET A 1 -11.64 45.76 -18.08
C MET A 1 -11.83 44.83 -16.88
N HIS A 2 -12.35 43.63 -17.08
CA HIS A 2 -12.50 42.63 -16.03
C HIS A 2 -11.27 41.73 -16.06
N SER A 3 -10.46 41.80 -15.01
CA SER A 3 -9.37 40.84 -14.81
C SER A 3 -9.96 39.44 -14.62
N PRO A 4 -9.46 38.38 -15.26
CA PRO A 4 -9.91 37.03 -15.01
C PRO A 4 -9.47 36.63 -13.59
N ILE A 5 -10.44 36.20 -12.79
CA ILE A 5 -10.20 35.59 -11.49
C ILE A 5 -9.47 34.27 -11.78
N SER A 6 -8.17 34.22 -11.47
CA SER A 6 -7.41 32.97 -11.50
C SER A 6 -7.99 32.05 -10.45
N ILE A 7 -8.73 31.05 -10.86
CA ILE A 7 -9.14 29.93 -10.02
C ILE A 7 -7.85 29.15 -9.71
N ALA A 8 -7.31 29.32 -8.53
CA ALA A 8 -6.17 28.49 -8.07
C ALA A 8 -6.63 27.02 -8.11
N GLU A 9 -6.05 26.23 -8.97
CA GLU A 9 -6.28 24.78 -9.03
C GLU A 9 -5.98 24.20 -7.66
N SER A 10 -6.89 23.40 -7.14
CA SER A 10 -6.65 22.68 -5.87
C SER A 10 -5.44 21.76 -6.04
N PRO A 11 -4.52 21.71 -5.07
CA PRO A 11 -3.32 20.88 -5.18
C PRO A 11 -3.72 19.40 -5.36
N SER A 12 -2.97 18.68 -6.18
CA SER A 12 -3.19 17.24 -6.38
C SER A 12 -3.09 16.48 -5.06
N LEU A 13 -3.68 15.28 -4.98
CA LEU A 13 -3.61 14.43 -3.77
C LEU A 13 -2.16 14.18 -3.36
N SER A 14 -1.26 13.98 -4.32
CA SER A 14 0.16 13.76 -4.09
C SER A 14 0.85 15.00 -3.49
N GLU A 15 0.61 16.19 -4.05
CA GLU A 15 1.17 17.43 -3.53
C GLU A 15 0.69 17.74 -2.11
N ALA A 16 -0.61 17.56 -1.86
CA ALA A 16 -1.18 17.69 -0.52
C ALA A 16 -0.57 16.68 0.46
N GLY A 17 -0.34 15.44 0.01
CA GLY A 17 0.33 14.38 0.77
C GLY A 17 1.78 14.75 1.11
N LYS A 18 2.53 15.25 0.12
CA LYS A 18 3.92 15.72 0.29
C LYS A 18 4.02 16.86 1.29
N HIS A 19 3.16 17.84 1.15
CA HIS A 19 3.11 18.98 2.07
C HIS A 19 2.84 18.53 3.51
N ARG A 20 1.85 17.64 3.72
CA ARG A 20 1.56 17.07 5.05
C ARG A 20 2.73 16.29 5.64
N LEU A 21 3.46 15.51 4.83
CA LEU A 21 4.65 14.79 5.30
C LEU A 21 5.73 15.78 5.73
N LEU A 22 6.08 16.73 4.88
CA LEU A 22 7.18 17.67 5.11
C LEU A 22 6.85 18.78 6.12
N SER A 23 5.58 18.92 6.56
CA SER A 23 5.19 19.89 7.59
C SER A 23 5.82 19.61 8.96
N LYS A 24 6.39 18.42 9.17
CA LYS A 24 7.04 18.04 10.41
C LYS A 24 8.56 18.02 10.25
N PHE A 25 9.25 18.63 11.22
CA PHE A 25 10.72 18.68 11.24
C PHE A 25 11.33 17.27 11.23
N GLY A 26 12.36 17.08 10.41
CA GLY A 26 13.09 15.81 10.30
C GLY A 26 12.41 14.74 9.45
N GLU A 27 11.32 15.08 8.74
CA GLU A 27 10.69 14.18 7.75
C GLU A 27 11.24 14.41 6.33
N PRO A 28 11.21 13.38 5.46
CA PRO A 28 10.83 11.98 5.74
C PRO A 28 11.87 11.25 6.60
N PHE A 29 11.43 10.21 7.31
CA PHE A 29 12.30 9.37 8.12
C PHE A 29 13.05 8.32 7.27
N PHE A 30 12.32 7.64 6.37
CA PHE A 30 12.87 6.72 5.40
C PHE A 30 12.55 7.13 3.96
N VAL A 31 13.47 6.79 3.07
CA VAL A 31 13.30 6.84 1.62
C VAL A 31 13.52 5.44 1.07
N ALA A 32 12.69 5.02 0.13
CA ALA A 32 12.76 3.71 -0.50
C ALA A 32 12.22 3.79 -1.93
N ARG A 33 12.31 2.70 -2.69
CA ARG A 33 11.55 2.49 -3.91
C ARG A 33 10.63 1.29 -3.71
N TRP A 34 9.36 1.42 -4.09
CA TRP A 34 8.45 0.30 -4.27
C TRP A 34 8.45 -0.03 -5.75
N ASP A 35 9.02 -1.18 -6.08
CA ASP A 35 9.32 -1.55 -7.45
C ASP A 35 8.38 -2.64 -7.94
N ARG A 36 7.96 -2.52 -9.21
CA ARG A 36 7.19 -3.54 -9.94
C ARG A 36 5.97 -4.02 -9.15
N ALA A 37 5.06 -3.09 -8.82
CA ALA A 37 3.89 -3.37 -8.02
C ALA A 37 2.74 -3.95 -8.85
N VAL A 38 2.13 -5.02 -8.34
CA VAL A 38 0.86 -5.59 -8.82
C VAL A 38 -0.19 -5.32 -7.75
N PHE A 39 -1.26 -4.65 -8.14
CA PHE A 39 -2.43 -4.38 -7.32
C PHE A 39 -3.56 -5.29 -7.79
N ILE A 40 -4.15 -6.07 -6.88
CA ILE A 40 -5.31 -6.91 -7.14
C ILE A 40 -6.42 -6.43 -6.21
N ASN A 41 -7.47 -5.86 -6.77
CA ASN A 41 -8.45 -5.08 -6.04
C ASN A 41 -9.78 -5.83 -5.94
N TYR A 42 -10.30 -5.93 -4.73
CA TYR A 42 -11.54 -6.59 -4.41
C TYR A 42 -12.54 -5.60 -3.82
N ARG A 43 -13.80 -5.76 -4.18
CA ARG A 43 -14.94 -5.20 -3.47
C ARG A 43 -15.39 -6.21 -2.42
N ALA A 44 -15.72 -5.73 -1.23
CA ALA A 44 -16.19 -6.56 -0.12
C ALA A 44 -17.41 -5.93 0.56
N ASP A 45 -18.21 -6.74 1.25
CA ASP A 45 -19.30 -6.23 2.08
C ASP A 45 -18.76 -5.31 3.19
N PRO A 46 -19.24 -4.05 3.26
CA PRO A 46 -18.75 -3.08 4.25
C PRO A 46 -18.96 -3.55 5.69
N ALA A 47 -20.06 -4.23 6.00
CA ALA A 47 -20.36 -4.64 7.37
C ALA A 47 -19.41 -5.76 7.84
N SER A 48 -19.07 -6.71 6.97
CA SER A 48 -18.10 -7.76 7.30
C SER A 48 -16.68 -7.21 7.42
N LEU A 49 -16.29 -6.32 6.51
CA LEU A 49 -14.95 -5.72 6.55
C LEU A 49 -14.77 -4.77 7.75
N GLN A 50 -15.83 -4.01 8.14
CA GLN A 50 -15.76 -3.11 9.29
C GLN A 50 -15.47 -3.84 10.61
N ARG A 51 -15.86 -5.12 10.74
CA ARG A 51 -15.55 -5.92 11.94
C ARG A 51 -14.05 -6.20 12.12
N GLU A 52 -13.30 -6.23 11.04
CA GLU A 52 -11.85 -6.47 11.02
C GLU A 52 -11.02 -5.18 11.20
N VAL A 53 -11.66 -4.01 11.11
CA VAL A 53 -10.96 -2.73 11.00
C VAL A 53 -11.35 -1.81 12.16
N PRO A 54 -10.37 -1.31 12.95
CA PRO A 54 -10.64 -0.48 14.13
C PRO A 54 -10.89 1.00 13.80
N PHE A 55 -10.93 1.36 12.52
CA PHE A 55 -11.19 2.70 12.02
C PHE A 55 -12.42 2.68 11.10
N PRO A 56 -13.18 3.77 11.00
CA PRO A 56 -14.27 3.85 10.02
C PRO A 56 -13.75 3.60 8.60
N LEU A 57 -14.44 2.73 7.85
CA LEU A 57 -14.12 2.50 6.44
C LEU A 57 -14.35 3.78 5.62
N ASP A 58 -13.48 4.00 4.64
CA ASP A 58 -13.67 5.02 3.59
C ASP A 58 -14.38 4.33 2.41
N LEU A 59 -15.70 4.47 2.36
CA LEU A 59 -16.51 3.86 1.32
C LEU A 59 -16.51 4.72 0.06
N ARG A 60 -16.55 4.08 -1.09
CA ARG A 60 -16.78 4.72 -2.38
C ARG A 60 -18.09 4.23 -2.97
N GLU A 61 -19.05 5.16 -3.13
CA GLU A 61 -20.40 4.84 -3.66
C GLU A 61 -21.13 3.74 -2.85
N GLY A 62 -20.83 3.66 -1.55
CA GLY A 62 -21.36 2.64 -0.65
C GLY A 62 -20.57 1.34 -0.58
N ASP A 63 -19.60 1.14 -1.46
CA ASP A 63 -18.75 -0.04 -1.52
C ASP A 63 -17.49 0.09 -0.67
N ALA A 64 -17.04 -1.01 -0.07
CA ALA A 64 -15.75 -1.15 0.58
C ALA A 64 -14.78 -1.90 -0.33
N PHE A 65 -13.51 -1.50 -0.29
CA PHE A 65 -12.47 -2.10 -1.12
C PHE A 65 -11.32 -2.66 -0.28
N VAL A 66 -10.72 -3.75 -0.79
CA VAL A 66 -9.48 -4.32 -0.27
C VAL A 66 -8.52 -4.51 -1.43
N SER A 67 -7.29 -4.05 -1.29
CA SER A 67 -6.24 -4.29 -2.27
C SER A 67 -5.20 -5.25 -1.71
N ILE A 68 -4.89 -6.26 -2.50
CA ILE A 68 -3.71 -7.12 -2.34
C ILE A 68 -2.62 -6.46 -3.19
N VAL A 69 -1.50 -6.07 -2.56
CA VAL A 69 -0.42 -5.37 -3.26
C VAL A 69 0.88 -6.15 -3.09
N ALA A 70 1.37 -6.67 -4.21
CA ALA A 70 2.62 -7.40 -4.29
C ALA A 70 3.68 -6.52 -4.96
N PHE A 71 4.79 -6.26 -4.28
CA PHE A 71 5.88 -5.41 -4.79
C PHE A 71 7.22 -5.78 -4.17
N THR A 72 8.30 -5.25 -4.72
CA THR A 72 9.63 -5.34 -4.12
C THR A 72 9.99 -4.00 -3.47
N LEU A 73 10.28 -4.01 -2.17
CA LEU A 73 10.93 -2.90 -1.50
C LEU A 73 12.40 -2.88 -1.91
N VAL A 74 12.88 -1.74 -2.38
CA VAL A 74 14.26 -1.60 -2.87
C VAL A 74 14.96 -0.42 -2.20
N ARG A 75 16.15 -0.70 -1.67
CA ARG A 75 17.07 0.29 -1.09
C ARG A 75 16.43 1.25 -0.09
N MET A 76 15.65 0.70 0.85
CA MET A 76 15.17 1.50 1.98
C MET A 76 16.34 2.00 2.80
N ARG A 77 16.37 3.29 3.04
CA ARG A 77 17.42 3.96 3.83
C ARG A 77 16.84 5.09 4.67
N PRO A 78 17.44 5.39 5.83
CA PRO A 78 17.16 6.61 6.55
C PRO A 78 17.55 7.83 5.71
N ARG A 79 16.77 8.90 5.81
CA ARG A 79 17.12 10.17 5.15
C ARG A 79 18.38 10.79 5.76
N LEU A 80 18.55 10.65 7.07
CA LEU A 80 19.67 11.20 7.83
C LEU A 80 20.59 10.10 8.33
N GLY A 81 21.87 10.40 8.56
CA GLY A 81 22.86 9.46 9.11
C GLY A 81 23.84 8.89 8.07
N GLY A 82 23.69 9.25 6.79
CA GLY A 82 24.62 8.91 5.74
C GLY A 82 24.90 7.40 5.60
N ARG A 83 26.08 7.04 5.13
CA ARG A 83 26.49 5.64 4.84
C ARG A 83 26.42 4.71 6.04
N LEU A 84 26.66 5.22 7.25
CA LEU A 84 26.57 4.39 8.48
C LEU A 84 25.13 3.96 8.74
N ALA A 85 24.17 4.88 8.64
CA ALA A 85 22.76 4.57 8.83
C ALA A 85 22.22 3.65 7.71
N GLU A 86 22.67 3.83 6.47
CA GLU A 86 22.36 2.92 5.36
C GLU A 86 22.90 1.51 5.63
N TRP A 87 24.13 1.38 6.11
CA TRP A 87 24.72 0.10 6.47
C TRP A 87 23.94 -0.61 7.58
N LEU A 88 23.53 0.13 8.63
CA LEU A 88 22.77 -0.43 9.75
C LEU A 88 21.40 -0.99 9.33
N VAL A 89 20.73 -0.40 8.33
CA VAL A 89 19.44 -0.88 7.85
C VAL A 89 19.54 -1.81 6.63
N SER A 90 20.74 -2.02 6.10
CA SER A 90 20.97 -2.85 4.90
C SER A 90 20.34 -4.25 4.99
N PRO A 91 20.29 -4.94 6.16
CA PRO A 91 19.66 -6.25 6.25
C PRO A 91 18.14 -6.26 6.00
N ILE A 92 17.50 -5.09 6.07
CA ILE A 92 16.05 -4.92 5.86
C ILE A 92 15.73 -4.02 4.67
N ALA A 93 16.73 -3.61 3.90
CA ALA A 93 16.61 -2.57 2.89
C ALA A 93 15.96 -3.03 1.58
N THR A 94 16.04 -4.31 1.26
CA THR A 94 15.53 -4.85 -0.01
C THR A 94 14.95 -6.25 0.21
N HIS A 95 13.68 -6.39 -0.06
CA HIS A 95 12.96 -7.69 -0.08
C HIS A 95 11.55 -7.53 -0.66
N GLU A 96 10.92 -8.65 -0.99
CA GLU A 96 9.54 -8.71 -1.46
C GLU A 96 8.57 -8.38 -0.33
N PHE A 97 7.44 -7.78 -0.71
CA PHE A 97 6.30 -7.50 0.14
C PHE A 97 5.00 -7.98 -0.47
N LEU A 98 4.13 -8.54 0.36
CA LEU A 98 2.71 -8.64 0.10
C LEU A 98 1.98 -7.88 1.19
N ASN A 99 1.17 -6.89 0.86
CA ASN A 99 0.23 -6.33 1.80
C ASN A 99 -1.22 -6.54 1.38
N VAL A 100 -2.08 -6.76 2.36
CA VAL A 100 -3.54 -6.76 2.23
C VAL A 100 -4.02 -5.55 2.99
N ARG A 101 -4.55 -4.57 2.27
CA ARG A 101 -4.92 -3.28 2.84
C ARG A 101 -6.34 -2.90 2.46
N THR A 102 -6.99 -2.16 3.35
CA THR A 102 -8.27 -1.51 3.08
C THR A 102 -8.17 0.01 3.30
N TYR A 103 -9.24 0.70 2.99
CA TYR A 103 -9.33 2.15 2.97
C TYR A 103 -10.16 2.63 4.14
N VAL A 104 -9.63 3.58 4.88
CA VAL A 104 -10.24 4.12 6.10
C VAL A 104 -10.23 5.64 6.08
N ARG A 105 -11.17 6.24 6.81
CA ARG A 105 -11.22 7.69 7.02
C ARG A 105 -11.31 7.98 8.51
N TYR A 106 -10.27 8.56 9.06
CA TYR A 106 -10.24 8.89 10.48
C TYR A 106 -10.07 10.39 10.69
N ARG A 107 -11.01 11.02 11.41
CA ARG A 107 -11.06 12.47 11.65
C ARG A 107 -10.95 13.29 10.34
N GLY A 108 -11.69 12.86 9.32
CA GLY A 108 -11.70 13.51 8.01
C GLY A 108 -10.53 13.16 7.10
N GLU A 109 -9.50 12.51 7.61
CA GLU A 109 -8.32 12.14 6.84
C GLU A 109 -8.45 10.75 6.20
N PRO A 110 -8.35 10.64 4.86
CA PRO A 110 -8.34 9.37 4.16
C PRO A 110 -6.97 8.69 4.31
N GLY A 111 -6.98 7.36 4.39
CA GLY A 111 -5.75 6.58 4.46
C GLY A 111 -6.00 5.09 4.23
N ILE A 112 -4.96 4.31 4.46
CA ILE A 112 -5.00 2.85 4.39
C ILE A 112 -4.86 2.24 5.79
N PHE A 113 -5.44 1.05 5.95
CA PHE A 113 -5.21 0.18 7.10
C PHE A 113 -4.79 -1.20 6.60
N PHE A 114 -3.73 -1.76 7.19
CA PHE A 114 -3.22 -3.06 6.80
C PHE A 114 -3.91 -4.17 7.60
N LEU A 115 -4.62 -5.05 6.90
CA LEU A 115 -5.22 -6.26 7.47
C LEU A 115 -4.16 -7.32 7.75
N ALA A 116 -3.22 -7.49 6.84
CA ALA A 116 -2.08 -8.38 6.97
C ALA A 116 -0.95 -7.98 6.00
N GLU A 117 0.29 -8.34 6.36
CA GLU A 117 1.45 -8.14 5.50
C GLU A 117 2.42 -9.31 5.66
N TRP A 118 2.90 -9.86 4.52
CA TRP A 118 3.90 -10.93 4.50
C TRP A 118 5.17 -10.48 3.84
N LEU A 119 6.30 -10.92 4.39
CA LEU A 119 7.63 -10.64 3.88
C LEU A 119 8.62 -11.74 4.30
N PRO A 120 9.72 -11.97 3.54
CA PRO A 120 10.66 -13.05 3.81
C PRO A 120 11.74 -12.67 4.83
N ASN A 121 11.71 -11.44 5.35
CA ASN A 121 12.75 -10.92 6.23
C ASN A 121 12.34 -10.99 7.71
N ARG A 122 12.93 -11.92 8.48
CA ARG A 122 12.61 -12.13 9.90
C ARG A 122 12.92 -10.93 10.78
N LEU A 123 13.96 -10.15 10.46
CA LEU A 123 14.30 -8.94 11.22
C LEU A 123 13.22 -7.86 11.01
N SER A 124 12.75 -7.67 9.80
CA SER A 124 11.62 -6.78 9.50
C SER A 124 10.34 -7.22 10.22
N VAL A 125 10.04 -8.53 10.22
CA VAL A 125 8.90 -9.10 10.96
C VAL A 125 8.99 -8.82 12.48
N PHE A 126 10.19 -8.80 13.03
CA PHE A 126 10.40 -8.47 14.44
C PHE A 126 10.26 -6.96 14.70
N LEU A 127 10.85 -6.11 13.86
CA LEU A 127 10.93 -4.67 14.07
C LEU A 127 9.64 -3.91 13.70
N GLY A 128 9.03 -4.22 12.54
CA GLY A 128 7.89 -3.47 12.00
C GLY A 128 6.70 -3.34 12.95
N PRO A 129 6.23 -4.45 13.60
CA PRO A 129 5.15 -4.36 14.57
C PRO A 129 5.49 -3.54 15.81
N ARG A 130 6.76 -3.49 16.21
CA ARG A 130 7.22 -2.76 17.41
C ARG A 130 7.36 -1.27 17.15
N THR A 131 7.82 -0.91 15.97
CA THR A 131 8.08 0.48 15.56
C THR A 131 6.83 1.14 14.98
N PHE A 132 6.33 0.62 13.87
CA PHE A 132 5.21 1.19 13.12
C PHE A 132 3.84 0.60 13.48
N GLY A 133 3.78 -0.53 14.18
CA GLY A 133 2.53 -1.22 14.48
C GLY A 133 1.98 -2.03 13.32
N LEU A 134 2.81 -2.35 12.33
CA LEU A 134 2.45 -3.08 11.11
C LEU A 134 2.17 -4.56 11.41
N PRO A 135 1.20 -5.20 10.76
CA PRO A 135 0.82 -6.59 10.99
C PRO A 135 1.71 -7.58 10.21
N TYR A 136 3.03 -7.41 10.33
CA TYR A 136 4.01 -8.21 9.61
C TYR A 136 4.01 -9.68 10.04
N ARG A 137 3.99 -10.56 9.05
CA ARG A 137 4.08 -12.02 9.17
C ARG A 137 5.21 -12.54 8.28
N PHE A 138 5.78 -13.65 8.66
CA PHE A 138 6.81 -14.29 7.84
C PHE A 138 6.16 -15.10 6.72
N GLY A 139 6.68 -14.97 5.48
CA GLY A 139 6.30 -15.75 4.33
C GLY A 139 7.45 -15.89 3.36
N GLN A 140 7.41 -16.88 2.49
CA GLN A 140 8.30 -17.00 1.34
C GLN A 140 7.57 -16.40 0.14
N LEU A 141 8.17 -15.38 -0.46
CA LEU A 141 7.60 -14.64 -1.58
C LEU A 141 8.49 -14.80 -2.81
N ARG A 142 7.88 -15.05 -3.96
CA ARG A 142 8.56 -15.13 -5.25
C ARG A 142 7.73 -14.42 -6.29
N TYR A 143 8.33 -13.41 -6.93
CA TYR A 143 7.68 -12.59 -7.96
C TYR A 143 8.45 -12.68 -9.29
N ALA A 144 7.70 -12.85 -10.37
CA ALA A 144 8.14 -12.61 -11.73
C ALA A 144 7.32 -11.43 -12.27
N HIS A 145 7.74 -10.22 -11.96
CA HIS A 145 7.07 -8.96 -12.33
C HIS A 145 7.82 -8.21 -13.42
N ASP A 146 8.64 -8.91 -14.19
CA ASP A 146 9.32 -8.30 -15.32
C ASP A 146 8.37 -8.23 -16.51
N ARG A 147 8.03 -7.00 -16.91
CA ARG A 147 7.11 -6.75 -18.03
C ARG A 147 7.72 -7.10 -19.40
N ALA A 148 9.02 -7.38 -19.48
CA ALA A 148 9.67 -7.79 -20.73
C ALA A 148 9.20 -9.17 -21.26
N GLY A 149 8.47 -9.92 -20.43
CA GLY A 149 7.91 -11.23 -20.75
C GLY A 149 6.41 -11.29 -20.53
N ASP A 150 5.58 -10.61 -21.27
CA ASP A 150 4.10 -10.62 -21.35
C ASP A 150 3.27 -11.20 -20.19
N SER A 151 3.88 -11.85 -19.21
CA SER A 151 3.22 -12.46 -18.06
C SER A 151 3.87 -12.04 -16.75
N LEU A 152 3.03 -11.64 -15.81
CA LEU A 152 3.39 -11.33 -14.42
C LEU A 152 2.90 -12.48 -13.54
N SER A 153 3.69 -12.89 -12.57
CA SER A 153 3.22 -13.88 -11.61
C SER A 153 3.81 -13.68 -10.22
N GLY A 154 3.08 -14.17 -9.23
CA GLY A 154 3.53 -14.20 -7.85
C GLY A 154 3.07 -15.44 -7.13
N MET A 155 3.93 -15.93 -6.23
CA MET A 155 3.62 -17.01 -5.31
C MET A 155 4.11 -16.63 -3.92
N ILE A 156 3.21 -16.72 -2.97
CA ILE A 156 3.46 -16.47 -1.56
C ILE A 156 3.07 -17.72 -0.78
N GLN A 157 3.96 -18.20 0.06
CA GLN A 157 3.72 -19.32 0.96
C GLN A 157 4.03 -18.93 2.39
N ALA A 158 3.06 -19.12 3.27
CA ALA A 158 3.20 -18.91 4.70
C ALA A 158 2.56 -20.08 5.47
N PRO A 159 2.79 -20.23 6.78
CA PRO A 159 2.15 -21.27 7.58
C PRO A 159 0.62 -21.27 7.50
N GLU A 160 0.03 -20.07 7.32
CA GLU A 160 -1.41 -19.87 7.28
C GLU A 160 -2.07 -20.24 5.94
N GLY A 161 -1.28 -20.40 4.87
CA GLY A 161 -1.82 -20.71 3.55
C GLY A 161 -0.93 -20.24 2.40
N ARG A 162 -1.51 -20.17 1.22
CA ARG A 162 -0.85 -19.78 -0.02
C ARG A 162 -1.66 -18.73 -0.78
N LEU A 163 -0.95 -17.84 -1.46
CA LEU A 163 -1.51 -16.98 -2.51
C LEU A 163 -0.72 -17.21 -3.78
N SER A 164 -1.40 -17.43 -4.90
CA SER A 164 -0.76 -17.39 -6.22
C SER A 164 -1.62 -16.59 -7.19
N TYR A 165 -0.96 -15.87 -8.08
CA TYR A 165 -1.62 -15.14 -9.15
C TYR A 165 -0.79 -15.20 -10.43
N LYS A 166 -1.50 -15.08 -11.55
CA LYS A 166 -0.93 -14.88 -12.89
C LYS A 166 -1.65 -13.71 -13.53
N ALA A 167 -0.90 -12.83 -14.17
CA ALA A 167 -1.47 -11.69 -14.84
C ALA A 167 -0.82 -11.50 -16.21
N ALA A 168 -1.61 -11.05 -17.16
CA ALA A 168 -1.14 -10.62 -18.47
C ALA A 168 -1.11 -9.09 -18.51
N ALA A 169 0.00 -8.55 -19.00
CA ALA A 169 0.11 -7.11 -19.27
C ALA A 169 -0.78 -6.74 -20.46
N VAL A 170 -1.57 -5.70 -20.30
CA VAL A 170 -2.22 -5.05 -21.44
C VAL A 170 -1.19 -4.09 -22.06
N GLU A 171 -1.10 -4.05 -23.39
CA GLU A 171 -0.19 -3.14 -24.13
C GLU A 171 -0.64 -1.68 -24.02
N THR A 172 -0.71 -1.18 -22.78
CA THR A 172 -1.04 0.22 -22.53
C THR A 172 0.09 0.89 -21.74
N PRO A 173 0.41 2.15 -22.04
CA PRO A 173 1.38 2.91 -21.26
C PRO A 173 0.96 2.98 -19.79
N CYS A 174 1.93 2.91 -18.87
CA CYS A 174 1.67 3.21 -17.47
C CYS A 174 1.53 4.72 -17.28
N VAL A 175 0.35 5.16 -16.90
CA VAL A 175 0.02 6.58 -16.65
C VAL A 175 -0.65 6.73 -15.28
N PRO A 176 -0.62 7.93 -14.68
CA PRO A 176 -1.39 8.20 -13.46
C PRO A 176 -2.88 7.92 -13.66
N SER A 177 -3.54 7.53 -12.57
CA SER A 177 -4.99 7.33 -12.58
C SER A 177 -5.74 8.63 -12.86
N GLU A 178 -6.88 8.54 -13.53
CA GLU A 178 -7.76 9.70 -13.73
C GLU A 178 -8.25 10.25 -12.38
N PRO A 179 -8.21 11.57 -12.19
CA PRO A 179 -8.73 12.21 -11.00
C PRO A 179 -10.19 11.84 -10.73
N GLY A 180 -10.50 11.52 -9.47
CA GLY A 180 -11.83 11.10 -9.05
C GLY A 180 -12.22 9.66 -9.41
N SER A 181 -11.36 8.89 -10.09
CA SER A 181 -11.64 7.48 -10.43
C SER A 181 -11.54 6.56 -9.20
N VAL A 182 -12.13 5.35 -9.30
CA VAL A 182 -11.97 4.29 -8.28
C VAL A 182 -10.51 3.84 -8.18
N THR A 183 -9.79 3.86 -9.29
CA THR A 183 -8.37 3.52 -9.32
C THR A 183 -7.54 4.54 -8.54
N GLU A 184 -7.77 5.84 -8.72
CA GLU A 184 -7.15 6.88 -7.90
C GLU A 184 -7.49 6.68 -6.42
N PHE A 185 -8.76 6.44 -6.10
CA PHE A 185 -9.21 6.17 -4.73
C PHE A 185 -8.41 5.03 -4.08
N MET A 186 -8.09 3.96 -4.83
CA MET A 186 -7.37 2.81 -4.30
C MET A 186 -5.84 2.99 -4.28
N LEU A 187 -5.28 3.70 -5.25
CA LEU A 187 -3.82 3.80 -5.39
C LEU A 187 -3.23 5.02 -4.66
N GLU A 188 -3.96 6.15 -4.61
CA GLU A 188 -3.44 7.43 -4.15
C GLU A 188 -3.78 7.67 -2.67
N ARG A 189 -3.04 7.01 -1.77
CA ARG A 189 -3.21 7.12 -0.32
C ARG A 189 -1.90 7.49 0.36
N TYR A 190 -1.94 8.58 1.11
CA TYR A 190 -0.75 9.22 1.67
C TYR A 190 -0.67 9.16 3.20
N THR A 191 -1.53 8.36 3.82
CA THR A 191 -1.52 8.09 5.26
C THR A 191 -1.80 6.63 5.51
N ALA A 192 -0.99 6.01 6.37
CA ALA A 192 -1.22 4.68 6.89
C ALA A 192 -1.64 4.76 8.35
N PHE A 193 -2.72 4.08 8.68
CA PHE A 193 -3.20 3.87 10.04
C PHE A 193 -2.86 2.46 10.48
N THR A 194 -2.39 2.30 11.70
CA THR A 194 -2.03 1.00 12.27
C THR A 194 -2.53 0.88 13.70
N GLN A 195 -2.75 -0.37 14.13
CA GLN A 195 -3.10 -0.67 15.52
C GLN A 195 -2.35 -1.91 16.00
N ARG A 196 -1.78 -1.83 17.20
CA ARG A 196 -1.22 -2.97 17.92
C ARG A 196 -1.71 -2.98 19.35
N GLY A 197 -2.54 -3.96 19.69
CA GLY A 197 -3.30 -3.95 20.94
C GLY A 197 -4.15 -2.67 21.03
N ARG A 198 -4.06 -1.94 22.12
CA ARG A 198 -4.77 -0.65 22.32
C ARG A 198 -4.07 0.56 21.70
N ARG A 199 -2.90 0.40 21.10
CA ARG A 199 -2.10 1.53 20.58
C ARG A 199 -2.41 1.77 19.11
N ARG A 200 -3.10 2.86 18.83
CA ARG A 200 -3.34 3.37 17.48
C ARG A 200 -2.23 4.33 17.06
N ARG A 201 -1.78 4.21 15.82
CA ARG A 201 -0.74 5.06 15.23
C ARG A 201 -1.14 5.46 13.82
N LEU A 202 -0.51 6.52 13.34
CA LEU A 202 -0.48 6.87 11.93
C LEU A 202 0.96 7.23 11.53
N PHE A 203 1.28 7.03 10.27
CA PHE A 203 2.46 7.60 9.65
C PHE A 203 2.15 8.06 8.24
N ARG A 204 2.89 9.08 7.80
CA ARG A 204 2.73 9.64 6.46
C ARG A 204 3.51 8.83 5.47
N ILE A 205 2.96 8.68 4.29
CA ILE A 205 3.61 8.10 3.12
C ILE A 205 3.47 9.13 2.02
N TRP A 206 4.51 9.34 1.25
CA TRP A 206 4.41 10.11 0.03
C TRP A 206 5.08 9.36 -1.11
N HIS A 207 4.49 9.45 -2.26
CA HIS A 207 5.01 9.01 -3.55
C HIS A 207 4.43 9.91 -4.64
N GLN A 208 5.08 9.95 -5.79
CA GLN A 208 4.45 10.49 -6.99
C GLN A 208 3.20 9.67 -7.34
N PRO A 209 2.22 10.24 -8.06
CA PRO A 209 1.10 9.46 -8.57
C PRO A 209 1.61 8.19 -9.25
N TRP A 210 0.98 7.05 -8.93
CA TRP A 210 1.40 5.77 -9.47
C TRP A 210 1.24 5.75 -10.99
N PRO A 211 2.35 5.64 -11.77
CA PRO A 211 2.21 5.26 -13.16
C PRO A 211 1.71 3.83 -13.21
N GLN A 212 0.51 3.59 -13.72
CA GLN A 212 -0.12 2.29 -13.70
C GLN A 212 -0.79 1.96 -15.03
N SER A 213 -0.96 0.69 -15.32
CA SER A 213 -1.77 0.18 -16.41
C SER A 213 -2.67 -0.95 -15.92
N PRO A 214 -3.89 -1.11 -16.48
CA PRO A 214 -4.73 -2.26 -16.16
C PRO A 214 -4.05 -3.54 -16.62
N ILE A 215 -4.32 -4.64 -15.89
CA ILE A 215 -3.88 -5.98 -16.26
C ILE A 215 -5.03 -6.96 -16.08
N THR A 216 -5.05 -8.05 -16.84
CA THR A 216 -5.93 -9.19 -16.56
C THR A 216 -5.24 -10.10 -15.55
N CYS A 217 -5.92 -10.42 -14.46
CA CYS A 217 -5.33 -11.20 -13.37
C CYS A 217 -6.22 -12.39 -13.00
N ASP A 218 -5.62 -13.57 -12.93
CA ASP A 218 -6.20 -14.77 -12.36
C ASP A 218 -5.52 -15.08 -11.03
N VAL A 219 -6.29 -15.50 -10.02
CA VAL A 219 -5.81 -15.77 -8.66
C VAL A 219 -6.23 -17.18 -8.25
N PRO A 220 -5.52 -18.22 -8.71
CA PRO A 220 -5.93 -19.62 -8.54
C PRO A 220 -5.86 -20.13 -7.09
N ASP A 221 -5.02 -19.56 -6.23
CA ASP A 221 -4.97 -19.93 -4.82
C ASP A 221 -5.03 -18.69 -3.95
N THR A 222 -6.02 -18.62 -3.08
CA THR A 222 -6.31 -17.50 -2.19
C THR A 222 -6.39 -17.92 -0.72
N SER A 223 -5.97 -19.15 -0.39
CA SER A 223 -6.09 -19.71 0.96
C SER A 223 -5.41 -18.84 2.03
N LEU A 224 -4.32 -18.15 1.67
CA LEU A 224 -3.63 -17.20 2.54
C LEU A 224 -4.53 -15.98 2.88
N ILE A 225 -5.27 -15.48 1.90
CA ILE A 225 -6.11 -14.29 2.04
C ILE A 225 -7.39 -14.62 2.79
N ALA A 226 -7.97 -15.80 2.55
CA ALA A 226 -9.14 -16.28 3.24
C ALA A 226 -8.93 -16.33 4.77
N GLY A 227 -7.70 -16.49 5.24
CA GLY A 227 -7.33 -16.45 6.66
C GLY A 227 -7.24 -15.03 7.25
N THR A 228 -7.49 -13.96 6.49
CA THR A 228 -7.37 -12.57 6.98
C THR A 228 -8.66 -12.00 7.55
N GLY A 229 -9.79 -12.69 7.39
CA GLY A 229 -11.07 -12.30 7.98
C GLY A 229 -12.28 -12.72 7.16
N ASP A 230 -13.46 -12.60 7.76
CA ASP A 230 -14.73 -12.98 7.14
C ASP A 230 -15.10 -12.14 5.91
N TRP A 231 -14.51 -10.97 5.74
CA TRP A 231 -14.70 -10.12 4.57
C TRP A 231 -14.42 -10.84 3.24
N TRP A 232 -13.51 -11.83 3.27
CA TRP A 232 -13.15 -12.60 2.08
C TRP A 232 -14.32 -13.40 1.49
N LYS A 233 -15.25 -13.83 2.32
CA LYS A 233 -16.45 -14.61 1.87
C LYS A 233 -17.33 -13.83 0.89
N THR A 234 -17.26 -12.51 0.92
CA THR A 234 -18.04 -11.60 0.06
C THR A 234 -17.18 -10.90 -1.00
N ALA A 235 -15.88 -11.18 -1.01
CA ALA A 235 -14.93 -10.49 -1.86
C ALA A 235 -15.15 -10.84 -3.35
N GLN A 236 -15.19 -9.81 -4.18
CA GLN A 236 -15.28 -9.91 -5.64
C GLN A 236 -14.12 -9.16 -6.26
N LEU A 237 -13.35 -9.83 -7.13
CA LEU A 237 -12.30 -9.19 -7.92
C LEU A 237 -12.93 -8.14 -8.86
N VAL A 238 -12.48 -6.90 -8.76
CA VAL A 238 -13.04 -5.79 -9.57
C VAL A 238 -12.04 -5.19 -10.54
N SER A 239 -10.75 -5.22 -10.21
CA SER A 239 -9.70 -4.74 -11.11
C SER A 239 -8.33 -5.27 -10.68
N ALA A 240 -7.39 -5.24 -11.61
CA ALA A 240 -5.97 -5.38 -11.29
C ALA A 240 -5.15 -4.37 -12.11
N ASN A 241 -4.05 -3.90 -11.50
CA ASN A 241 -3.19 -2.89 -12.10
C ASN A 241 -1.73 -3.25 -11.87
N TYR A 242 -0.89 -2.96 -12.84
CA TYR A 242 0.56 -3.02 -12.73
C TYR A 242 1.15 -1.62 -12.67
N SER A 243 2.21 -1.45 -11.88
CA SER A 243 3.05 -0.26 -11.90
C SER A 243 4.53 -0.64 -11.93
N PRO A 244 5.35 0.05 -12.73
CA PRO A 244 6.81 -0.12 -12.71
C PRO A 244 7.43 0.32 -11.39
N GLY A 245 6.68 1.02 -10.55
CA GLY A 245 7.08 1.46 -9.23
C GLY A 245 7.32 2.95 -9.11
N VAL A 246 7.47 3.37 -7.85
CA VAL A 246 7.67 4.78 -7.45
C VAL A 246 8.69 4.89 -6.33
N GLU A 247 9.33 6.05 -6.23
CA GLU A 247 10.05 6.44 -5.01
C GLU A 247 9.04 6.73 -3.91
N VAL A 248 9.33 6.28 -2.71
CA VAL A 248 8.44 6.42 -1.55
C VAL A 248 9.19 7.05 -0.39
N TRP A 249 8.57 8.04 0.22
CA TRP A 249 9.01 8.68 1.44
C TRP A 249 8.09 8.28 2.58
N MET A 250 8.66 7.83 3.68
CA MET A 250 7.91 7.37 4.85
C MET A 250 8.26 8.22 6.07
N GLY A 251 7.25 8.74 6.72
CA GLY A 251 7.39 9.49 7.96
C GLY A 251 7.44 8.61 9.20
N ARG A 252 7.81 9.22 10.32
CA ARG A 252 7.78 8.56 11.63
C ARG A 252 6.37 8.20 12.06
N PRO A 253 6.19 7.07 12.77
CA PRO A 253 4.90 6.73 13.34
C PRO A 253 4.56 7.66 14.52
N HIS A 254 3.36 8.19 14.51
CA HIS A 254 2.81 9.01 15.57
C HIS A 254 1.66 8.31 16.29
N ARG A 255 1.62 8.38 17.60
CA ARG A 255 0.50 7.85 18.37
C ARG A 255 -0.73 8.74 18.17
N ILE A 256 -1.86 8.12 17.86
CA ILE A 256 -3.17 8.75 17.87
C ILE A 256 -3.64 8.78 19.32
N ARG A 257 -3.97 9.97 19.82
CA ARG A 257 -4.63 10.14 21.11
C ARG A 257 -6.13 10.28 20.85
N ASP A 258 -6.91 9.54 21.58
CA ASP A 258 -8.38 9.61 21.53
C ASP A 258 -8.86 10.95 22.09
#